data_ef6bab7cbc8243847924d107b5bdcdbf
#
_entry.id   ef6bab7cbc8243847924d107b5bdcdbf
#
_cell.length_a   1.000
_cell.length_b   1.000
_cell.length_c   1.000
_cell.angle_alpha   90.00
_cell.angle_beta   90.00
_cell.angle_gamma   90.00
#
_symmetry.space_group_name_H-M   'P 1'
#
loop_
_entity.id
_entity.type
_entity.pdbx_description
1 polymer ?
#
loop_
_entity_poly.entity_id
_entity_poly.type
_entity_poly.pdbx_seq_one_letter_code
_entity_poly.pdbx_strand_id
1 'polypeptide(L)'
;NDIMTFKREVLEKLMDEGIHKFILITESVFNFHNGDKDYYEELYEELADEDGWAVMVNFHKASQHDFLLKKLNRYIELMEFDNWRTYKPEDFFHLIDKKLNDRLT
;
A
#
# COMPACT_ATOMS: atom_id res chain seq x y z
N ASN A 1 11.39 9.56 -8.67
CA ASN A 1 10.04 9.44 -9.10
C ASN A 1 9.05 9.50 -7.95
N ASP A 2 7.78 9.37 -8.27
CA ASP A 2 6.69 9.67 -7.35
C ASP A 2 6.66 8.80 -6.11
N ILE A 3 6.82 7.49 -6.25
CA ILE A 3 6.74 6.60 -5.09
C ILE A 3 7.95 6.76 -4.16
N MET A 4 9.13 6.99 -4.72
CA MET A 4 10.33 7.20 -3.93
C MET A 4 10.23 8.51 -3.13
N THR A 5 9.76 9.56 -3.78
CA THR A 5 9.54 10.84 -3.13
C THR A 5 8.50 10.70 -2.03
N PHE A 6 7.40 10.03 -2.33
CA PHE A 6 6.32 9.81 -1.39
C PHE A 6 6.80 9.01 -0.16
N LYS A 7 7.54 7.93 -0.37
CA LYS A 7 8.10 7.16 0.75
C LYS A 7 8.97 8.05 1.62
N ARG A 8 9.90 8.76 0.98
CA ARG A 8 10.90 9.54 1.71
C ARG A 8 10.28 10.72 2.45
N GLU A 9 9.35 11.44 1.82
CA GLU A 9 8.82 12.67 2.38
C GLU A 9 7.57 12.48 3.25
N VAL A 10 6.83 11.41 3.04
CA VAL A 10 5.58 11.18 3.75
C VAL A 10 5.65 9.93 4.62
N LEU A 11 5.88 8.77 4.00
CA LEU A 11 5.79 7.50 4.74
C LEU A 11 6.86 7.39 5.83
N GLU A 12 8.10 7.76 5.53
CA GLU A 12 9.17 7.67 6.53
C GLU A 12 8.92 8.60 7.72
N LYS A 13 8.38 9.79 7.47
CA LYS A 13 8.02 10.70 8.56
C LYS A 13 6.93 10.11 9.45
N LEU A 14 5.91 9.52 8.83
CA LEU A 14 4.83 8.90 9.59
C LEU A 14 5.31 7.67 10.36
N MET A 15 6.21 6.88 9.77
CA MET A 15 6.81 5.74 10.46
C MET A 15 7.62 6.18 11.68
N ASP A 16 8.36 7.27 11.56
CA ASP A 16 9.11 7.84 12.67
C ASP A 16 8.19 8.29 13.81
N GLU A 17 6.96 8.63 13.50
CA GLU A 17 5.94 8.99 14.49
C GLU A 17 5.19 7.79 15.05
N GLY A 18 5.54 6.59 14.62
CA GLY A 18 4.92 5.36 15.11
C GLY A 18 3.77 4.83 14.27
N ILE A 19 3.56 5.38 13.09
CA ILE A 19 2.50 4.92 12.18
C ILE A 19 3.09 3.90 11.20
N HIS A 20 2.59 2.67 11.24
CA HIS A 20 3.12 1.58 10.43
C HIS A 20 2.07 0.83 9.61
N LYS A 21 0.86 1.36 9.51
CA LYS A 21 -0.21 0.77 8.69
C LYS A 21 -0.76 1.84 7.76
N PHE A 22 -0.67 1.60 6.46
CA PHE A 22 -1.01 2.61 5.46
C PHE A 22 -2.01 2.10 4.44
N ILE A 23 -3.03 2.90 4.17
CA ILE A 23 -3.99 2.66 3.10
C ILE A 23 -3.76 3.77 2.07
N LEU A 24 -3.28 3.38 0.90
CA LEU A 24 -2.97 4.32 -0.18
C LEU A 24 -4.06 4.26 -1.24
N ILE A 25 -4.81 5.35 -1.41
CA ILE A 25 -5.85 5.41 -2.43
C ILE A 25 -5.19 5.85 -3.73
N THR A 26 -5.06 4.94 -4.66
CA THR A 26 -4.25 5.14 -5.87
C THR A 26 -5.07 5.17 -7.16
N GLU A 27 -6.38 5.28 -7.07
CA GLU A 27 -7.27 5.22 -8.25
C GLU A 27 -7.04 6.34 -9.27
N SER A 28 -6.50 7.48 -8.83
CA SER A 28 -6.23 8.61 -9.71
C SER A 28 -4.76 8.72 -10.13
N VAL A 29 -3.95 7.72 -9.80
CA VAL A 29 -2.53 7.72 -10.14
C VAL A 29 -2.34 6.94 -11.42
N PHE A 30 -2.19 7.65 -12.56
CA PHE A 30 -2.12 7.01 -13.88
C PHE A 30 -0.70 6.65 -14.31
N ASN A 31 0.29 7.36 -13.81
CA ASN A 31 1.69 7.16 -14.18
C ASN A 31 2.51 6.59 -13.03
N PHE A 32 2.00 5.55 -12.42
CA PHE A 32 2.68 4.91 -11.30
C PHE A 32 3.91 4.15 -11.81
N HIS A 33 5.06 4.48 -11.27
CA HIS A 33 6.33 3.89 -11.68
C HIS A 33 6.62 2.61 -10.89
N ASN A 34 6.63 1.48 -11.56
CA ASN A 34 6.83 0.17 -10.95
C ASN A 34 8.28 -0.32 -11.03
N GLY A 35 9.21 0.56 -11.30
CA GLY A 35 10.53 0.17 -11.74
C GLY A 35 11.51 -0.33 -10.68
N ASP A 36 11.28 -0.01 -9.42
CA ASP A 36 12.27 -0.30 -8.39
C ASP A 36 11.76 -1.31 -7.36
N LYS A 37 12.09 -2.58 -7.60
CA LYS A 37 11.71 -3.67 -6.70
C LYS A 37 12.35 -3.52 -5.32
N ASP A 38 13.63 -3.15 -5.28
CA ASP A 38 14.37 -3.04 -4.01
C ASP A 38 13.71 -2.04 -3.07
N TYR A 39 13.12 -1.06 -3.63
CA TYR A 39 12.45 0.01 -2.93
C TYR A 39 11.19 -0.48 -2.20
N TYR A 40 10.35 -1.27 -2.90
CA TYR A 40 9.17 -1.86 -2.29
C TYR A 40 9.55 -2.90 -1.23
N GLU A 41 10.60 -3.66 -1.49
CA GLU A 41 11.11 -4.63 -0.53
C GLU A 41 11.59 -3.95 0.75
N GLU A 42 12.32 -2.85 0.63
CA GLU A 42 12.78 -2.07 1.77
C GLU A 42 11.60 -1.54 2.60
N LEU A 43 10.60 -0.98 1.92
CA LEU A 43 9.40 -0.49 2.59
C LEU A 43 8.69 -1.62 3.34
N TYR A 44 8.52 -2.76 2.68
CA TYR A 44 7.87 -3.92 3.28
C TYR A 44 8.61 -4.37 4.55
N GLU A 45 9.93 -4.46 4.50
CA GLU A 45 10.73 -4.91 5.63
C GLU A 45 10.63 -3.93 6.81
N GLU A 46 10.68 -2.64 6.54
CA GLU A 46 10.53 -1.63 7.59
C GLU A 46 9.17 -1.72 8.28
N LEU A 47 8.11 -1.92 7.48
CA LEU A 47 6.77 -2.04 8.05
C LEU A 47 6.57 -3.36 8.78
N ALA A 48 7.08 -4.46 8.25
CA ALA A 48 6.92 -5.77 8.86
C ALA A 48 7.61 -5.86 10.22
N ASP A 49 8.72 -5.18 10.40
CA ASP A 49 9.42 -5.15 11.69
C ASP A 49 8.56 -4.56 12.81
N GLU A 50 7.57 -3.76 12.47
CA GLU A 50 6.67 -3.12 13.42
C GLU A 50 5.24 -3.68 13.33
N ASP A 51 5.09 -4.89 12.76
CA ASP A 51 3.79 -5.52 12.52
C ASP A 51 2.85 -4.66 11.68
N GLY A 52 3.43 -3.87 10.78
CA GLY A 52 2.70 -2.96 9.91
C GLY A 52 2.45 -3.53 8.53
N TRP A 53 1.77 -2.74 7.72
CA TRP A 53 1.46 -3.11 6.33
C TRP A 53 1.13 -1.88 5.50
N ALA A 54 1.18 -2.04 4.18
CA ALA A 54 0.74 -1.03 3.25
C ALA A 54 -0.15 -1.69 2.20
N VAL A 55 -1.25 -1.04 1.87
CA VAL A 55 -2.24 -1.52 0.91
C VAL A 55 -2.52 -0.41 -0.09
N MET A 56 -2.60 -0.75 -1.38
CA MET A 56 -3.04 0.16 -2.41
C MET A 56 -4.49 -0.17 -2.77
N VAL A 57 -5.36 0.82 -2.67
CA VAL A 57 -6.78 0.67 -2.96
C VAL A 57 -7.06 1.20 -4.35
N ASN A 58 -7.72 0.40 -5.17
CA ASN A 58 -8.14 0.76 -6.53
C ASN A 58 -6.98 1.21 -7.42
N PHE A 59 -5.89 0.46 -7.36
CA PHE A 59 -4.72 0.72 -8.19
C PHE A 59 -5.11 0.68 -9.67
N HIS A 60 -4.62 1.63 -10.45
CA HIS A 60 -5.01 1.79 -11.85
C HIS A 60 -4.69 0.54 -12.65
N LYS A 61 -5.69 0.04 -13.39
CA LYS A 61 -5.57 -1.23 -14.10
C LYS A 61 -4.45 -1.25 -15.13
N ALA A 62 -4.16 -0.13 -15.76
CA ALA A 62 -3.07 -0.05 -16.72
C ALA A 62 -1.71 -0.36 -16.10
N SER A 63 -1.55 -0.09 -14.80
CA SER A 63 -0.31 -0.36 -14.09
C SER A 63 -0.30 -1.69 -13.33
N GLN A 64 -1.47 -2.29 -13.12
CA GLN A 64 -1.57 -3.53 -12.34
C GLN A 64 -0.83 -4.70 -12.99
N HIS A 65 -0.94 -4.83 -14.31
CA HIS A 65 -0.33 -5.94 -15.03
C HIS A 65 1.17 -5.97 -14.80
N ASP A 66 1.83 -4.83 -14.98
CA ASP A 66 3.28 -4.73 -14.79
C ASP A 66 3.67 -4.95 -13.33
N PHE A 67 2.88 -4.39 -12.41
CA PHE A 67 3.11 -4.56 -10.98
C PHE A 67 3.06 -6.04 -10.57
N LEU A 68 2.08 -6.76 -11.08
CA LEU A 68 1.92 -8.19 -10.79
C LEU A 68 3.00 -9.04 -11.47
N LEU A 69 3.38 -8.69 -12.70
CA LEU A 69 4.48 -9.39 -13.39
C LEU A 69 5.78 -9.28 -12.61
N LYS A 70 6.04 -8.13 -12.00
CA LYS A 70 7.23 -7.92 -11.18
C LYS A 70 7.07 -8.49 -9.77
N LYS A 71 5.92 -9.07 -9.47
CA LYS A 71 5.62 -9.68 -8.16
C LYS A 71 5.72 -8.69 -7.00
N LEU A 72 5.45 -7.42 -7.26
CA LEU A 72 5.52 -6.38 -6.24
C LEU A 72 4.36 -6.46 -5.25
N ASN A 73 3.30 -7.18 -5.61
CA ASN A 73 2.16 -7.39 -4.71
C ASN A 73 2.48 -8.22 -3.47
N ARG A 74 3.65 -8.83 -3.42
CA ARG A 74 4.10 -9.50 -2.19
C ARG A 74 4.57 -8.49 -1.13
N TYR A 75 4.86 -7.27 -1.55
CA TYR A 75 5.32 -6.20 -0.63
C TYR A 75 4.20 -5.24 -0.27
N ILE A 76 3.35 -4.92 -1.25
CA ILE A 76 2.20 -4.05 -1.05
C ILE A 76 0.98 -4.75 -1.63
N GLU A 77 -0.01 -5.03 -0.79
CA GLU A 77 -1.24 -5.70 -1.20
C GLU A 77 -2.10 -4.77 -2.05
N LEU A 78 -2.69 -5.31 -3.13
CA LEU A 78 -3.63 -4.56 -3.95
C LEU A 78 -5.04 -4.99 -3.60
N MET A 79 -5.91 -4.04 -3.33
CA MET A 79 -7.32 -4.29 -3.01
C MET A 79 -8.21 -3.39 -3.84
N GLU A 80 -9.42 -3.84 -4.12
CA GLU A 80 -10.42 -3.06 -4.85
C GLU A 80 -11.68 -2.90 -4.01
N PHE A 81 -12.14 -1.65 -3.92
CA PHE A 81 -13.35 -1.30 -3.20
C PHE A 81 -14.10 -0.24 -3.99
N ASP A 82 -15.23 -0.61 -4.58
CA ASP A 82 -16.01 0.33 -5.40
C ASP A 82 -16.65 1.43 -4.57
N ASN A 83 -16.86 1.19 -3.30
CA ASN A 83 -17.61 2.08 -2.43
C ASN A 83 -16.82 2.57 -1.22
N TRP A 84 -15.50 2.66 -1.35
CA TRP A 84 -14.66 3.03 -0.20
C TRP A 84 -15.03 4.40 0.39
N ARG A 85 -15.53 5.31 -0.43
CA ARG A 85 -15.92 6.65 0.02
C ARG A 85 -17.14 6.67 0.94
N THR A 86 -17.92 5.58 0.96
CA THR A 86 -19.10 5.49 1.82
C THR A 86 -18.75 5.07 3.24
N TYR A 87 -17.55 4.58 3.48
CA TYR A 87 -17.10 4.19 4.81
C TYR A 87 -16.51 5.38 5.55
N LYS A 88 -16.69 5.39 6.86
CA LYS A 88 -15.89 6.28 7.70
C LYS A 88 -14.44 5.77 7.69
N PRO A 89 -13.45 6.65 7.81
CA PRO A 89 -12.05 6.21 7.77
C PRO A 89 -11.71 5.08 8.74
N GLU A 90 -12.19 5.14 9.96
CA GLU A 90 -11.94 4.10 10.95
C GLU A 90 -12.55 2.77 10.55
N ASP A 91 -13.76 2.79 10.02
CA ASP A 91 -14.46 1.57 9.59
C ASP A 91 -13.75 0.93 8.41
N PHE A 92 -13.28 1.74 7.48
CA PHE A 92 -12.55 1.27 6.32
C PHE A 92 -11.21 0.64 6.74
N PHE A 93 -10.51 1.30 7.66
CA PHE A 93 -9.28 0.78 8.22
C PHE A 93 -9.50 -0.61 8.86
N HIS A 94 -10.52 -0.73 9.69
CA HIS A 94 -10.80 -2.01 10.37
C HIS A 94 -11.18 -3.11 9.40
N LEU A 95 -11.90 -2.77 8.32
CA LEU A 95 -12.24 -3.74 7.30
C LEU A 95 -10.99 -4.31 6.63
N ILE A 96 -10.05 -3.45 6.27
CA ILE A 96 -8.81 -3.87 5.62
C ILE A 96 -7.92 -4.65 6.59
N ASP A 97 -7.77 -4.15 7.80
CA ASP A 97 -6.96 -4.81 8.82
C ASP A 97 -7.46 -6.23 9.08
N LYS A 98 -8.78 -6.39 9.17
CA LYS A 98 -9.37 -7.72 9.35
C LYS A 98 -9.10 -8.64 8.17
N LYS A 99 -9.24 -8.13 6.94
CA LYS A 99 -8.96 -8.94 5.75
C LYS A 99 -7.53 -9.44 5.71
N LEU A 100 -6.59 -8.58 6.07
CA LEU A 100 -5.18 -8.96 6.11
C LEU A 100 -4.90 -9.99 7.21
N ASN A 101 -5.46 -9.79 8.38
CA ASN A 101 -5.28 -10.72 9.49
C ASN A 101 -5.90 -12.09 9.18
N ASP A 102 -7.06 -12.12 8.54
CA ASP A 102 -7.71 -13.38 8.18
C ASP A 102 -6.88 -14.18 7.17
N ARG A 103 -6.11 -13.52 6.32
CA ARG A 103 -5.23 -14.21 5.37
C ARG A 103 -4.00 -14.81 6.03
N LEU A 104 -3.59 -14.26 7.16
CA LEU A 104 -2.41 -14.74 7.88
C LEU A 104 -2.71 -15.92 8.80
N THR A 105 -3.97 -16.16 9.04
CA THR A 105 -4.41 -17.30 9.85
C THR A 105 -4.97 -18.42 8.97
#